data_84feea836f73a16ee0e06aa214c7b2af
#
_entry.id   84feea836f73a16ee0e06aa214c7b2af
#
_cell.length_a   1.000
_cell.length_b   1.000
_cell.length_c   1.000
_cell.angle_alpha   90.00
_cell.angle_beta   90.00
_cell.angle_gamma   90.00
#
_symmetry.space_group_name_H-M   'P 1'
#
loop_
_entity.id
_entity.type
_entity.pdbx_description
1 polymer ?
#
loop_
_entity_poly.entity_id
_entity_poly.type
_entity_poly.pdbx_seq_one_letter_code
_entity_poly.pdbx_strand_id
1 'polypeptide(L)'
;SSSSVLPSSVSTSTRLTKEITLGIPLLSAAMDTVTESRLAIAMAQLGGLGVIHKNMDIEKQAAEVKAVKKFEAGMVVNPVTIFPDETLADALELMSHHKISGIPVVRRKSGKLAGILTNRDVRFATNKLQPVSELMTKKVITVAEGVTPSDAQRLLHLHRIEKLVVTDSEQKCVGLITVKDMEKADNHPDACKDSQGRLRSAAATGVGDEGVERARALFDAEVDVIVVDTAHGHSENVISSVSKIRKLSNYSQIIAGNIATTEGAKALIDAGADAVKVGIGPGSICTTRMVAGVGVPQLTAILDAVESCRKSQIPV
;
A
#
# COMPACT_ATOMS: atom_id res chain seq x y z
N SER A 1 0.05 -37.01 -18.50
CA SER A 1 -1.23 -36.33 -18.61
C SER A 1 -1.16 -35.32 -19.74
N SER A 2 -2.16 -35.29 -20.61
CA SER A 2 -2.30 -34.26 -21.65
C SER A 2 -3.06 -33.06 -21.12
N SER A 3 -2.73 -31.86 -21.59
CA SER A 3 -3.44 -30.63 -21.28
C SER A 3 -3.82 -29.91 -22.57
N SER A 4 -5.06 -29.43 -22.65
CA SER A 4 -5.54 -28.54 -23.71
C SER A 4 -5.43 -27.05 -23.35
N VAL A 5 -4.92 -26.74 -22.15
CA VAL A 5 -4.79 -25.37 -21.65
C VAL A 5 -3.45 -24.81 -22.09
N LEU A 6 -3.48 -23.67 -22.79
CA LEU A 6 -2.29 -22.94 -23.20
C LEU A 6 -1.89 -21.89 -22.14
N PRO A 7 -0.59 -21.60 -21.96
CA PRO A 7 -0.15 -20.55 -21.03
C PRO A 7 -0.84 -19.20 -21.26
N SER A 8 -1.13 -18.83 -22.49
CA SER A 8 -1.82 -17.58 -22.85
C SER A 8 -3.30 -17.53 -22.48
N SER A 9 -3.91 -18.68 -22.16
CA SER A 9 -5.35 -18.79 -21.84
C SER A 9 -5.61 -18.90 -20.33
N VAL A 10 -4.56 -18.87 -19.48
CA VAL A 10 -4.71 -18.97 -18.03
C VAL A 10 -4.66 -17.60 -17.36
N SER A 11 -5.38 -17.47 -16.24
CA SER A 11 -5.27 -16.32 -15.35
C SER A 11 -4.35 -16.68 -14.16
N THR A 12 -3.44 -15.78 -13.82
CA THR A 12 -2.60 -15.87 -12.62
C THR A 12 -3.23 -15.18 -11.41
N SER A 13 -4.40 -14.54 -11.61
CA SER A 13 -5.12 -13.86 -10.54
C SER A 13 -5.46 -14.83 -9.40
N THR A 14 -5.17 -14.41 -8.18
CA THR A 14 -5.40 -15.21 -6.98
C THR A 14 -5.93 -14.38 -5.83
N ARG A 15 -6.71 -14.99 -4.95
CA ARG A 15 -7.22 -14.34 -3.75
C ARG A 15 -6.22 -14.47 -2.61
N LEU A 16 -5.72 -13.34 -2.12
CA LEU A 16 -4.77 -13.29 -1.00
C LEU A 16 -5.46 -13.32 0.36
N THR A 17 -6.53 -12.55 0.50
CA THR A 17 -7.35 -12.47 1.70
C THR A 17 -8.82 -12.50 1.31
N LYS A 18 -9.73 -12.29 2.25
CA LYS A 18 -11.17 -12.19 1.93
C LYS A 18 -11.47 -11.11 0.88
N GLU A 19 -10.74 -9.99 0.92
CA GLU A 19 -11.05 -8.78 0.14
C GLU A 19 -9.97 -8.40 -0.86
N ILE A 20 -8.77 -8.99 -0.76
CA ILE A 20 -7.64 -8.63 -1.62
C ILE A 20 -7.38 -9.74 -2.63
N THR A 21 -7.41 -9.36 -3.90
CA THR A 21 -6.99 -10.19 -5.04
C THR A 21 -5.68 -9.65 -5.60
N LEU A 22 -4.77 -10.55 -5.94
CA LEU A 22 -3.51 -10.25 -6.60
C LEU A 22 -3.59 -10.62 -8.08
N GLY A 23 -2.90 -9.89 -8.95
CA GLY A 23 -2.73 -10.20 -10.37
C GLY A 23 -1.81 -11.39 -10.61
N ILE A 24 -0.80 -11.57 -9.73
CA ILE A 24 0.12 -12.72 -9.72
C ILE A 24 0.20 -13.33 -8.31
N PRO A 25 0.33 -14.66 -8.16
CA PRO A 25 0.33 -15.34 -6.87
C PRO A 25 1.72 -15.28 -6.18
N LEU A 26 2.28 -14.08 -6.06
CA LEU A 26 3.62 -13.89 -5.50
C LEU A 26 3.59 -12.86 -4.37
N LEU A 27 4.21 -13.24 -3.25
CA LEU A 27 4.53 -12.33 -2.14
C LEU A 27 6.04 -12.35 -1.90
N SER A 28 6.64 -11.20 -1.60
CA SER A 28 8.01 -11.19 -1.11
C SER A 28 8.08 -11.44 0.39
N ALA A 29 9.12 -12.14 0.82
CA ALA A 29 9.28 -12.58 2.20
C ALA A 29 9.51 -11.39 3.16
N ALA A 30 8.94 -11.47 4.35
CA ALA A 30 9.14 -10.51 5.44
C ALA A 30 10.50 -10.72 6.13
N MET A 31 11.57 -10.68 5.37
CA MET A 31 12.93 -10.93 5.83
C MET A 31 13.78 -9.67 5.69
N ASP A 32 14.63 -9.45 6.69
CA ASP A 32 15.69 -8.43 6.64
C ASP A 32 16.54 -8.61 5.38
N THR A 33 16.99 -7.50 4.81
CA THR A 33 17.75 -7.43 3.56
C THR A 33 17.00 -7.93 2.31
N VAL A 34 15.73 -8.31 2.43
CA VAL A 34 14.89 -8.77 1.31
C VAL A 34 13.79 -7.75 1.00
N THR A 35 12.88 -7.47 1.94
CA THR A 35 11.71 -6.62 1.65
C THR A 35 11.66 -5.37 2.51
N GLU A 36 12.02 -4.26 1.90
CA GLU A 36 11.72 -2.90 2.31
C GLU A 36 10.87 -2.22 1.22
N SER A 37 10.61 -0.91 1.31
CA SER A 37 9.71 -0.19 0.37
C SER A 37 10.09 -0.39 -1.10
N ARG A 38 11.38 -0.44 -1.43
CA ARG A 38 11.83 -0.59 -2.83
C ARG A 38 11.32 -1.88 -3.47
N LEU A 39 11.48 -3.03 -2.80
CA LEU A 39 10.97 -4.30 -3.32
C LEU A 39 9.45 -4.38 -3.20
N ALA A 40 8.86 -3.84 -2.12
CA ALA A 40 7.41 -3.82 -1.95
C ALA A 40 6.72 -3.04 -3.07
N ILE A 41 7.28 -1.92 -3.51
CA ILE A 41 6.81 -1.15 -4.67
C ILE A 41 6.88 -1.99 -5.94
N ALA A 42 8.03 -2.59 -6.23
CA ALA A 42 8.21 -3.41 -7.43
C ALA A 42 7.24 -4.60 -7.48
N MET A 43 7.05 -5.27 -6.34
CA MET A 43 6.10 -6.38 -6.21
C MET A 43 4.66 -5.92 -6.49
N ALA A 44 4.24 -4.81 -5.90
CA ALA A 44 2.89 -4.26 -6.09
C ALA A 44 2.67 -3.80 -7.54
N GLN A 45 3.67 -3.18 -8.19
CA GLN A 45 3.59 -2.78 -9.60
C GLN A 45 3.40 -3.98 -10.54
N LEU A 46 3.97 -5.14 -10.20
CA LEU A 46 3.86 -6.37 -10.99
C LEU A 46 2.60 -7.19 -10.65
N GLY A 47 1.73 -6.69 -9.77
CA GLY A 47 0.49 -7.36 -9.39
C GLY A 47 0.60 -8.32 -8.20
N GLY A 48 1.78 -8.44 -7.59
CA GLY A 48 2.02 -9.15 -6.34
C GLY A 48 1.91 -8.25 -5.12
N LEU A 49 2.50 -8.67 -3.98
CA LEU A 49 2.53 -7.88 -2.77
C LEU A 49 3.84 -8.10 -2.01
N GLY A 50 4.48 -7.00 -1.57
CA GLY A 50 5.65 -7.05 -0.72
C GLY A 50 5.30 -6.97 0.76
N VAL A 51 5.90 -7.84 1.58
CA VAL A 51 5.72 -7.81 3.05
C VAL A 51 6.97 -7.21 3.70
N ILE A 52 6.87 -5.97 4.16
CA ILE A 52 7.98 -5.25 4.80
C ILE A 52 8.33 -5.91 6.13
N HIS A 53 9.61 -6.22 6.31
CA HIS A 53 10.09 -6.94 7.50
C HIS A 53 10.03 -6.09 8.77
N LYS A 54 10.01 -6.75 9.93
CA LYS A 54 9.91 -6.13 11.26
C LYS A 54 11.25 -5.93 11.99
N ASN A 55 12.38 -6.33 11.38
CA ASN A 55 13.71 -6.16 11.99
C ASN A 55 14.23 -4.73 11.81
N MET A 56 13.44 -3.78 12.29
CA MET A 56 13.73 -2.34 12.32
C MET A 56 12.81 -1.67 13.36
N ASP A 57 13.11 -0.43 13.71
CA ASP A 57 12.27 0.36 14.59
C ASP A 57 10.86 0.55 14.01
N ILE A 58 9.87 0.72 14.89
CA ILE A 58 8.46 0.84 14.52
C ILE A 58 8.25 2.03 13.56
N GLU A 59 8.87 3.17 13.87
CA GLU A 59 8.78 4.39 13.09
C GLU A 59 9.39 4.22 11.69
N LYS A 60 10.52 3.52 11.60
CA LYS A 60 11.18 3.22 10.32
C LYS A 60 10.29 2.32 9.48
N GLN A 61 9.71 1.27 10.03
CA GLN A 61 8.82 0.37 9.30
C GLN A 61 7.55 1.10 8.82
N ALA A 62 6.96 1.96 9.66
CA ALA A 62 5.82 2.80 9.27
C ALA A 62 6.20 3.78 8.14
N ALA A 63 7.42 4.33 8.14
CA ALA A 63 7.92 5.18 7.07
C ALA A 63 8.08 4.40 5.75
N GLU A 64 8.56 3.14 5.79
CA GLU A 64 8.63 2.25 4.64
C GLU A 64 7.24 1.97 4.04
N VAL A 65 6.23 1.70 4.87
CA VAL A 65 4.82 1.56 4.44
C VAL A 65 4.33 2.85 3.76
N LYS A 66 4.55 4.01 4.40
CA LYS A 66 4.17 5.31 3.82
C LYS A 66 4.85 5.56 2.48
N ALA A 67 6.10 5.12 2.31
CA ALA A 67 6.81 5.24 1.04
C ALA A 67 6.13 4.44 -0.09
N VAL A 68 5.64 3.22 0.20
CA VAL A 68 4.84 2.44 -0.75
C VAL A 68 3.52 3.13 -1.07
N LYS A 69 2.79 3.56 -0.05
CA LYS A 69 1.48 4.22 -0.23
C LYS A 69 1.57 5.56 -0.99
N LYS A 70 2.67 6.28 -0.83
CA LYS A 70 2.92 7.53 -1.55
C LYS A 70 3.51 7.31 -2.94
N PHE A 71 3.96 6.10 -3.24
CA PHE A 71 4.52 5.80 -4.55
C PHE A 71 3.39 5.76 -5.58
N GLU A 72 3.48 6.66 -6.49
CA GLU A 72 2.61 7.07 -7.57
C GLU A 72 1.60 6.04 -8.11
N ALA A 73 0.35 6.36 -7.95
CA ALA A 73 -0.80 5.52 -8.30
C ALA A 73 -1.79 6.19 -9.27
N GLY A 74 -1.30 6.98 -10.22
CA GLY A 74 -2.15 7.65 -11.21
C GLY A 74 -2.86 8.90 -10.70
N MET A 75 -3.19 8.99 -9.42
CA MET A 75 -3.72 10.19 -8.75
C MET A 75 -3.15 10.27 -7.34
N VAL A 76 -2.55 11.39 -6.99
CA VAL A 76 -2.14 11.70 -5.62
C VAL A 76 -3.38 12.14 -4.84
N VAL A 77 -3.83 11.32 -3.90
CA VAL A 77 -4.95 11.65 -3.00
C VAL A 77 -4.44 12.54 -1.86
N ASN A 78 -5.22 13.56 -1.49
CA ASN A 78 -4.84 14.56 -0.49
C ASN A 78 -3.43 15.13 -0.75
N PRO A 79 -3.20 15.79 -1.90
CA PRO A 79 -1.89 16.31 -2.26
C PRO A 79 -1.42 17.35 -1.26
N VAL A 80 -0.11 17.50 -1.14
CA VAL A 80 0.47 18.62 -0.39
C VAL A 80 -0.06 19.92 -0.98
N THR A 81 -0.56 20.80 -0.12
CA THR A 81 -1.13 22.10 -0.51
C THR A 81 -0.39 23.23 0.17
N ILE A 82 -0.51 24.45 -0.36
CA ILE A 82 0.06 25.67 0.19
C ILE A 82 -1.00 26.78 0.22
N PHE A 83 -0.81 27.78 1.06
CA PHE A 83 -1.73 28.91 1.14
C PHE A 83 -1.27 30.10 0.28
N PRO A 84 -2.20 30.96 -0.20
CA PRO A 84 -1.87 32.10 -1.07
C PRO A 84 -0.96 33.14 -0.43
N ASP A 85 -0.99 33.27 0.89
CA ASP A 85 -0.24 34.21 1.72
C ASP A 85 1.14 33.69 2.14
N GLU A 86 1.47 32.43 1.86
CA GLU A 86 2.80 31.87 2.06
C GLU A 86 3.78 32.35 0.98
N THR A 87 5.07 32.23 1.26
CA THR A 87 6.13 32.81 0.42
C THR A 87 6.65 31.82 -0.62
N LEU A 88 7.37 32.34 -1.62
CA LEU A 88 8.13 31.50 -2.56
C LEU A 88 9.14 30.62 -1.84
N ALA A 89 9.76 31.09 -0.75
CA ALA A 89 10.69 30.27 0.04
C ALA A 89 10.00 29.03 0.60
N ASP A 90 8.82 29.20 1.22
CA ASP A 90 8.02 28.10 1.79
C ASP A 90 7.61 27.10 0.70
N ALA A 91 7.20 27.61 -0.47
CA ALA A 91 6.83 26.77 -1.60
C ALA A 91 8.00 25.93 -2.12
N LEU A 92 9.19 26.52 -2.26
CA LEU A 92 10.39 25.83 -2.72
C LEU A 92 10.85 24.76 -1.70
N GLU A 93 10.75 25.05 -0.41
CA GLU A 93 11.04 24.09 0.65
C GLU A 93 10.10 22.90 0.59
N LEU A 94 8.77 23.11 0.49
CA LEU A 94 7.78 22.06 0.32
C LEU A 94 8.02 21.23 -0.94
N MET A 95 8.32 21.88 -2.08
CA MET A 95 8.62 21.18 -3.33
C MET A 95 9.85 20.28 -3.21
N SER A 96 10.91 20.79 -2.56
CA SER A 96 12.15 20.05 -2.34
C SER A 96 11.95 18.88 -1.37
N HIS A 97 11.33 19.15 -0.21
CA HIS A 97 11.10 18.15 0.83
C HIS A 97 10.24 16.99 0.34
N HIS A 98 9.17 17.30 -0.40
CA HIS A 98 8.26 16.28 -0.93
C HIS A 98 8.63 15.77 -2.33
N LYS A 99 9.72 16.30 -2.94
CA LYS A 99 10.17 15.98 -4.32
C LYS A 99 9.07 16.13 -5.36
N ILE A 100 8.25 17.16 -5.24
CA ILE A 100 7.12 17.46 -6.13
C ILE A 100 7.40 18.68 -6.99
N SER A 101 6.80 18.75 -8.17
CA SER A 101 6.99 19.80 -9.18
C SER A 101 5.79 20.74 -9.30
N GLY A 102 4.84 20.64 -8.39
CA GLY A 102 3.67 21.53 -8.34
C GLY A 102 2.81 21.26 -7.14
N ILE A 103 2.23 22.33 -6.60
CA ILE A 103 1.45 22.33 -5.37
C ILE A 103 0.12 23.05 -5.63
N PRO A 104 -1.04 22.42 -5.36
CA PRO A 104 -2.30 23.13 -5.34
C PRO A 104 -2.31 24.19 -4.24
N VAL A 105 -2.81 25.37 -4.58
CA VAL A 105 -2.94 26.51 -3.65
C VAL A 105 -4.38 26.56 -3.17
N VAL A 106 -4.59 26.50 -1.85
CA VAL A 106 -5.92 26.45 -1.23
C VAL A 106 -6.14 27.57 -0.25
N ARG A 107 -7.38 28.06 -0.14
CA ARG A 107 -7.75 29.14 0.79
C ARG A 107 -7.75 28.64 2.24
N ARG A 108 -7.01 29.29 3.11
CA ARG A 108 -6.81 28.90 4.53
C ARG A 108 -8.11 28.62 5.30
N LYS A 109 -9.13 29.46 5.13
CA LYS A 109 -10.40 29.33 5.87
C LYS A 109 -11.37 28.30 5.29
N SER A 110 -11.44 28.18 3.97
CA SER A 110 -12.46 27.35 3.30
C SER A 110 -11.92 26.04 2.73
N GLY A 111 -10.58 25.89 2.61
CA GLY A 111 -9.98 24.76 1.91
C GLY A 111 -10.21 24.74 0.39
N LYS A 112 -10.95 25.73 -0.15
CA LYS A 112 -11.26 25.79 -1.57
C LYS A 112 -10.02 26.09 -2.41
N LEU A 113 -9.97 25.50 -3.58
CA LEU A 113 -8.90 25.73 -4.55
C LEU A 113 -8.82 27.22 -4.94
N ALA A 114 -7.63 27.81 -4.87
CA ALA A 114 -7.35 29.19 -5.27
C ALA A 114 -6.46 29.28 -6.51
N GLY A 115 -5.64 28.24 -6.75
CA GLY A 115 -4.69 28.21 -7.84
C GLY A 115 -3.83 26.95 -7.81
N ILE A 116 -2.82 26.93 -8.67
CA ILE A 116 -1.74 25.94 -8.65
C ILE A 116 -0.41 26.65 -8.85
N LEU A 117 0.61 26.23 -8.09
CA LEU A 117 1.98 26.69 -8.25
C LEU A 117 2.83 25.54 -8.78
N THR A 118 3.55 25.77 -9.88
CA THR A 118 4.37 24.76 -10.53
C THR A 118 5.81 25.22 -10.72
N ASN A 119 6.72 24.29 -11.03
CA ASN A 119 8.10 24.65 -11.39
C ASN A 119 8.20 25.68 -12.51
N ARG A 120 7.22 25.75 -13.41
CA ARG A 120 7.16 26.75 -14.49
C ARG A 120 6.96 28.16 -13.92
N ASP A 121 6.07 28.29 -12.94
CA ASP A 121 5.70 29.55 -12.32
C ASP A 121 6.85 30.14 -11.48
N VAL A 122 7.65 29.28 -10.85
CA VAL A 122 8.74 29.70 -9.94
C VAL A 122 10.12 29.74 -10.60
N ARG A 123 10.25 29.27 -11.83
CA ARG A 123 11.56 29.06 -12.51
C ARG A 123 12.46 30.31 -12.53
N PHE A 124 11.87 31.49 -12.72
CA PHE A 124 12.59 32.76 -12.83
C PHE A 124 12.28 33.72 -11.69
N ALA A 125 11.55 33.27 -10.67
CA ALA A 125 11.24 34.09 -9.51
C ALA A 125 12.47 34.18 -8.59
N THR A 126 12.92 35.40 -8.31
CA THR A 126 14.12 35.65 -7.51
C THR A 126 13.81 36.15 -6.10
N ASN A 127 12.66 36.82 -5.91
CA ASN A 127 12.25 37.33 -4.60
C ASN A 127 11.61 36.19 -3.76
N LYS A 128 12.39 35.65 -2.84
CA LYS A 128 11.94 34.54 -1.96
C LYS A 128 10.80 34.93 -1.02
N LEU A 129 10.59 36.19 -0.73
CA LEU A 129 9.51 36.68 0.12
C LEU A 129 8.23 37.00 -0.67
N GLN A 130 8.24 36.82 -1.99
CA GLN A 130 7.08 37.07 -2.83
C GLN A 130 5.95 36.10 -2.48
N PRO A 131 4.71 36.57 -2.27
CA PRO A 131 3.57 35.71 -1.95
C PRO A 131 3.24 34.75 -3.08
N VAL A 132 2.85 33.53 -2.73
CA VAL A 132 2.40 32.49 -3.68
C VAL A 132 1.25 32.98 -4.56
N SER A 133 0.35 33.82 -4.03
CA SER A 133 -0.79 34.41 -4.74
C SER A 133 -0.42 35.26 -5.97
N GLU A 134 0.80 35.79 -6.01
CA GLU A 134 1.29 36.54 -7.14
C GLU A 134 1.94 35.68 -8.22
N LEU A 135 2.43 34.49 -7.84
CA LEU A 135 3.13 33.56 -8.71
C LEU A 135 2.22 32.47 -9.28
N MET A 136 1.21 32.07 -8.52
CA MET A 136 0.36 30.93 -8.88
C MET A 136 -0.47 31.17 -10.15
N THR A 137 -0.71 30.12 -10.90
CA THR A 137 -1.74 30.11 -11.94
C THR A 137 -3.12 30.05 -11.29
N LYS A 138 -3.93 31.12 -11.47
CA LYS A 138 -5.27 31.26 -10.84
C LYS A 138 -6.37 30.51 -11.58
N LYS A 139 -6.26 30.42 -12.92
CA LYS A 139 -7.26 29.75 -13.76
C LYS A 139 -6.86 28.27 -13.93
N VAL A 140 -7.22 27.45 -12.96
CA VAL A 140 -6.88 26.03 -12.90
C VAL A 140 -7.94 25.20 -13.62
N ILE A 141 -7.49 24.27 -14.45
CA ILE A 141 -8.36 23.23 -14.99
C ILE A 141 -8.55 22.16 -13.93
N THR A 142 -9.80 21.89 -13.57
CA THR A 142 -10.18 20.92 -12.53
C THR A 142 -11.09 19.84 -13.09
N VAL A 143 -11.13 18.71 -12.39
CA VAL A 143 -12.09 17.63 -12.62
C VAL A 143 -12.72 17.21 -11.31
N ALA A 144 -13.90 16.60 -11.40
CA ALA A 144 -14.55 16.01 -10.24
C ALA A 144 -13.91 14.67 -9.85
N GLU A 145 -14.16 14.24 -8.62
CA GLU A 145 -13.86 12.87 -8.18
C GLU A 145 -14.50 11.85 -9.12
N GLY A 146 -13.80 10.73 -9.34
CA GLY A 146 -14.28 9.66 -10.22
C GLY A 146 -14.01 9.89 -11.72
N VAL A 147 -13.23 10.93 -12.09
CA VAL A 147 -12.78 11.12 -13.47
C VAL A 147 -12.07 9.85 -13.98
N THR A 148 -12.42 9.42 -15.20
CA THR A 148 -11.75 8.27 -15.81
C THR A 148 -10.32 8.61 -16.23
N PRO A 149 -9.38 7.64 -16.24
CA PRO A 149 -8.02 7.87 -16.76
C PRO A 149 -8.02 8.45 -18.17
N SER A 150 -8.89 7.95 -19.06
CA SER A 150 -9.02 8.43 -20.43
C SER A 150 -9.46 9.89 -20.51
N ASP A 151 -10.43 10.31 -19.71
CA ASP A 151 -10.88 11.70 -19.66
C ASP A 151 -9.81 12.63 -19.09
N ALA A 152 -9.11 12.19 -18.03
CA ALA A 152 -8.02 12.94 -17.47
C ALA A 152 -6.88 13.14 -18.49
N GLN A 153 -6.49 12.09 -19.21
CA GLN A 153 -5.49 12.15 -20.27
C GLN A 153 -5.90 13.12 -21.38
N ARG A 154 -7.16 13.03 -21.83
CA ARG A 154 -7.70 13.94 -22.84
C ARG A 154 -7.65 15.40 -22.41
N LEU A 155 -7.96 15.71 -21.15
CA LEU A 155 -7.92 17.07 -20.62
C LEU A 155 -6.48 17.59 -20.47
N LEU A 156 -5.56 16.78 -19.97
CA LEU A 156 -4.13 17.11 -19.88
C LEU A 156 -3.60 17.47 -21.28
N HIS A 157 -3.92 16.67 -22.29
CA HIS A 157 -3.51 16.90 -23.67
C HIS A 157 -4.18 18.14 -24.28
N LEU A 158 -5.51 18.27 -24.17
CA LEU A 158 -6.29 19.38 -24.72
C LEU A 158 -5.81 20.73 -24.20
N HIS A 159 -5.56 20.82 -22.91
CA HIS A 159 -5.12 22.07 -22.25
C HIS A 159 -3.59 22.24 -22.22
N ARG A 160 -2.83 21.26 -22.74
CA ARG A 160 -1.35 21.24 -22.72
C ARG A 160 -0.78 21.50 -21.33
N ILE A 161 -1.37 20.87 -20.31
CA ILE A 161 -0.97 20.93 -18.92
C ILE A 161 -0.41 19.60 -18.45
N GLU A 162 0.48 19.63 -17.46
CA GLU A 162 1.11 18.44 -16.89
C GLU A 162 0.41 17.97 -15.61
N LYS A 163 -0.50 18.79 -15.07
CA LYS A 163 -1.16 18.55 -13.79
C LYS A 163 -2.63 18.94 -13.87
N LEU A 164 -3.48 18.06 -13.33
CA LEU A 164 -4.92 18.24 -13.30
C LEU A 164 -5.38 18.10 -11.84
N VAL A 165 -5.99 19.15 -11.30
CA VAL A 165 -6.46 19.15 -9.93
C VAL A 165 -7.83 18.49 -9.84
N VAL A 166 -7.99 17.55 -8.91
CA VAL A 166 -9.28 16.91 -8.62
C VAL A 166 -9.93 17.63 -7.45
N THR A 167 -11.20 18.03 -7.62
CA THR A 167 -11.96 18.73 -6.59
C THR A 167 -13.23 18.00 -6.23
N ASP A 168 -13.67 18.14 -4.98
CA ASP A 168 -14.98 17.72 -4.52
C ASP A 168 -16.09 18.68 -4.97
N SER A 169 -17.32 18.40 -4.56
CA SER A 169 -18.49 19.24 -4.82
C SER A 169 -18.44 20.64 -4.19
N GLU A 170 -17.60 20.82 -3.15
CA GLU A 170 -17.37 22.11 -2.48
C GLU A 170 -16.19 22.88 -3.05
N GLN A 171 -15.57 22.41 -4.15
CA GLN A 171 -14.36 22.98 -4.78
C GLN A 171 -13.11 22.88 -3.90
N LYS A 172 -13.06 21.93 -2.96
CA LYS A 172 -11.84 21.62 -2.20
C LYS A 172 -10.95 20.70 -3.02
N CYS A 173 -9.64 20.88 -2.91
CA CYS A 173 -8.66 20.01 -3.57
C CYS A 173 -8.59 18.66 -2.84
N VAL A 174 -8.99 17.58 -3.51
CA VAL A 174 -8.97 16.21 -2.99
C VAL A 174 -7.95 15.32 -3.69
N GLY A 175 -7.46 15.74 -4.87
CA GLY A 175 -6.49 14.96 -5.62
C GLY A 175 -5.71 15.79 -6.63
N LEU A 176 -4.62 15.19 -7.13
CA LEU A 176 -3.78 15.72 -8.20
C LEU A 176 -3.39 14.60 -9.14
N ILE A 177 -3.68 14.74 -10.42
CA ILE A 177 -3.29 13.82 -11.49
C ILE A 177 -2.17 14.48 -12.30
N THR A 178 -1.09 13.75 -12.59
CA THR A 178 0.00 14.25 -13.44
C THR A 178 0.21 13.35 -14.66
N VAL A 179 0.80 13.89 -15.72
CA VAL A 179 1.17 13.10 -16.92
C VAL A 179 2.06 11.92 -16.54
N LYS A 180 3.02 12.13 -15.63
CA LYS A 180 3.90 11.06 -15.15
C LYS A 180 3.14 9.92 -14.46
N ASP A 181 2.10 10.26 -13.69
CA ASP A 181 1.28 9.26 -13.00
C ASP A 181 0.49 8.41 -13.99
N MET A 182 0.03 9.04 -15.08
CA MET A 182 -0.69 8.35 -16.14
C MET A 182 0.23 7.43 -16.96
N GLU A 183 1.41 7.90 -17.35
CA GLU A 183 2.41 7.07 -18.04
C GLU A 183 2.84 5.85 -17.21
N LYS A 184 2.94 6.01 -15.89
CA LYS A 184 3.26 4.89 -14.98
C LYS A 184 2.11 3.92 -14.80
N ALA A 185 0.86 4.41 -14.76
CA ALA A 185 -0.31 3.56 -14.70
C ALA A 185 -0.42 2.67 -15.96
N ASP A 186 -0.09 3.21 -17.12
CA ASP A 186 -0.08 2.47 -18.39
C ASP A 186 1.05 1.41 -18.42
N ASN A 187 2.19 1.69 -17.78
CA ASN A 187 3.31 0.73 -17.69
C ASN A 187 3.03 -0.44 -16.73
N HIS A 188 2.08 -0.30 -15.79
CA HIS A 188 1.76 -1.31 -14.78
C HIS A 188 0.24 -1.51 -14.66
N PRO A 189 -0.43 -2.03 -15.70
CA PRO A 189 -1.89 -2.20 -15.72
C PRO A 189 -2.39 -3.18 -14.66
N ASP A 190 -1.57 -4.19 -14.32
CA ASP A 190 -1.90 -5.24 -13.36
C ASP A 190 -1.46 -4.91 -11.92
N ALA A 191 -1.03 -3.67 -11.65
CA ALA A 191 -0.53 -3.29 -10.34
C ALA A 191 -1.58 -3.53 -9.24
N CYS A 192 -1.12 -4.07 -8.11
CA CYS A 192 -1.93 -4.31 -6.93
C CYS A 192 -2.24 -2.99 -6.22
N LYS A 193 -3.45 -2.45 -6.42
CA LYS A 193 -3.88 -1.14 -5.92
C LYS A 193 -5.06 -1.25 -4.96
N ASP A 194 -5.16 -0.28 -4.05
CA ASP A 194 -6.33 -0.08 -3.19
C ASP A 194 -7.48 0.65 -3.95
N SER A 195 -8.59 0.88 -3.27
CA SER A 195 -9.75 1.59 -3.83
C SER A 195 -9.48 3.06 -4.18
N GLN A 196 -8.39 3.63 -3.67
CA GLN A 196 -7.94 4.99 -3.97
C GLN A 196 -6.89 5.02 -5.10
N GLY A 197 -6.60 3.85 -5.71
CA GLY A 197 -5.61 3.72 -6.77
C GLY A 197 -4.15 3.72 -6.29
N ARG A 198 -3.87 3.69 -4.98
CA ARG A 198 -2.52 3.63 -4.43
C ARG A 198 -2.02 2.19 -4.38
N LEU A 199 -0.71 1.98 -4.50
CA LEU A 199 -0.12 0.64 -4.35
C LEU A 199 -0.47 0.06 -2.96
N ARG A 200 -0.82 -1.23 -2.94
CA ARG A 200 -1.01 -1.94 -1.68
C ARG A 200 0.32 -2.26 -1.03
N SER A 201 0.32 -2.22 0.29
CA SER A 201 1.46 -2.55 1.13
C SER A 201 1.10 -3.59 2.16
N ALA A 202 2.06 -4.45 2.50
CA ALA A 202 1.96 -5.34 3.64
C ALA A 202 3.16 -5.14 4.56
N ALA A 203 2.98 -5.38 5.86
CA ALA A 203 4.06 -5.30 6.82
C ALA A 203 3.91 -6.35 7.92
N ALA A 204 5.05 -6.93 8.31
CA ALA A 204 5.09 -7.94 9.36
C ALA A 204 5.09 -7.30 10.75
N THR A 205 4.43 -7.98 11.68
CA THR A 205 4.52 -7.68 13.11
C THR A 205 4.79 -8.95 13.92
N GLY A 206 5.23 -8.77 15.17
CA GLY A 206 5.36 -9.84 16.14
C GLY A 206 4.09 -10.04 16.96
N VAL A 207 4.28 -10.53 18.18
CA VAL A 207 3.24 -10.83 19.16
C VAL A 207 3.45 -10.02 20.44
N GLY A 208 2.48 -10.09 21.35
CA GLY A 208 2.51 -9.35 22.61
C GLY A 208 2.23 -7.86 22.42
N ASP A 209 2.52 -7.08 23.45
CA ASP A 209 2.18 -5.66 23.47
C ASP A 209 3.02 -4.85 22.46
N GLU A 210 4.30 -5.18 22.29
CA GLU A 210 5.14 -4.58 21.25
C GLU A 210 4.60 -4.84 19.83
N GLY A 211 4.15 -6.08 19.55
CA GLY A 211 3.55 -6.41 18.25
C GLY A 211 2.25 -5.65 17.99
N VAL A 212 1.46 -5.43 19.03
CA VAL A 212 0.22 -4.64 18.96
C VAL A 212 0.50 -3.15 18.75
N GLU A 213 1.51 -2.60 19.42
CA GLU A 213 1.95 -1.21 19.25
C GLU A 213 2.47 -0.97 17.82
N ARG A 214 3.31 -1.88 17.32
CA ARG A 214 3.78 -1.88 15.93
C ARG A 214 2.62 -1.91 14.93
N ALA A 215 1.64 -2.78 15.14
CA ALA A 215 0.44 -2.84 14.30
C ALA A 215 -0.32 -1.52 14.29
N ARG A 216 -0.43 -0.82 15.43
CA ARG A 216 -1.06 0.51 15.52
C ARG A 216 -0.34 1.53 14.64
N ALA A 217 0.98 1.63 14.74
CA ALA A 217 1.77 2.54 13.92
C ALA A 217 1.67 2.21 12.41
N LEU A 218 1.55 0.93 12.06
CA LEU A 218 1.35 0.49 10.69
C LEU A 218 -0.05 0.84 10.16
N PHE A 219 -1.10 0.78 11.01
CA PHE A 219 -2.43 1.29 10.65
C PHE A 219 -2.43 2.80 10.42
N ASP A 220 -1.73 3.57 11.26
CA ASP A 220 -1.55 5.01 11.07
C ASP A 220 -0.75 5.35 9.79
N ALA A 221 0.03 4.38 9.30
CA ALA A 221 0.71 4.46 8.01
C ALA A 221 -0.15 3.97 6.82
N GLU A 222 -1.41 3.58 7.07
CA GLU A 222 -2.40 3.09 6.09
C GLU A 222 -1.98 1.77 5.40
N VAL A 223 -1.36 0.85 6.15
CA VAL A 223 -1.03 -0.49 5.63
C VAL A 223 -2.28 -1.25 5.23
N ASP A 224 -2.25 -1.96 4.10
CA ASP A 224 -3.39 -2.76 3.64
C ASP A 224 -3.46 -4.13 4.29
N VAL A 225 -2.30 -4.70 4.60
CA VAL A 225 -2.19 -6.06 5.20
C VAL A 225 -1.18 -6.07 6.33
N ILE A 226 -1.61 -6.54 7.49
CA ILE A 226 -0.72 -6.90 8.62
C ILE A 226 -0.44 -8.39 8.53
N VAL A 227 0.85 -8.76 8.62
CA VAL A 227 1.26 -10.16 8.70
C VAL A 227 1.80 -10.45 10.10
N VAL A 228 1.04 -11.19 10.91
CA VAL A 228 1.50 -11.70 12.20
C VAL A 228 2.40 -12.91 11.92
N ASP A 229 3.70 -12.68 11.87
CA ASP A 229 4.71 -13.64 11.41
C ASP A 229 5.50 -14.24 12.57
N THR A 230 5.28 -15.53 12.81
CA THR A 230 5.87 -16.29 13.93
C THR A 230 6.33 -17.68 13.51
N ALA A 231 7.29 -18.23 14.26
CA ALA A 231 7.75 -19.60 14.05
C ALA A 231 6.70 -20.66 14.39
N HIS A 232 5.75 -20.34 15.30
CA HIS A 232 4.68 -21.24 15.73
C HIS A 232 3.39 -20.44 15.95
N GLY A 233 2.52 -20.42 14.93
CA GLY A 233 1.28 -19.64 14.92
C GLY A 233 0.18 -20.18 15.85
N HIS A 234 0.19 -21.47 16.14
CA HIS A 234 -0.80 -22.11 17.03
C HIS A 234 -0.36 -22.01 18.50
N SER A 235 -0.09 -20.78 18.98
CA SER A 235 0.19 -20.50 20.38
C SER A 235 -0.78 -19.47 20.93
N GLU A 236 -1.07 -19.52 22.23
CA GLU A 236 -2.01 -18.60 22.90
C GLU A 236 -1.63 -17.14 22.67
N ASN A 237 -0.33 -16.84 22.72
CA ASN A 237 0.19 -15.48 22.53
C ASN A 237 -0.07 -14.96 21.10
N VAL A 238 0.06 -15.81 20.09
CA VAL A 238 -0.26 -15.44 18.68
C VAL A 238 -1.76 -15.21 18.52
N ILE A 239 -2.59 -16.16 18.99
CA ILE A 239 -4.05 -16.07 18.91
C ILE A 239 -4.57 -14.81 19.60
N SER A 240 -4.07 -14.53 20.82
CA SER A 240 -4.41 -13.31 21.55
C SER A 240 -3.97 -12.03 20.80
N SER A 241 -2.77 -12.02 20.22
CA SER A 241 -2.26 -10.87 19.46
C SER A 241 -3.09 -10.62 18.20
N VAL A 242 -3.45 -11.65 17.44
CA VAL A 242 -4.34 -11.53 16.27
C VAL A 242 -5.68 -10.90 16.68
N SER A 243 -6.28 -11.39 17.77
CA SER A 243 -7.56 -10.86 18.29
C SER A 243 -7.44 -9.39 18.73
N LYS A 244 -6.34 -9.01 19.38
CA LYS A 244 -6.07 -7.62 19.77
C LYS A 244 -5.90 -6.71 18.54
N ILE A 245 -5.11 -7.14 17.56
CA ILE A 245 -4.84 -6.39 16.33
C ILE A 245 -6.13 -6.21 15.51
N ARG A 246 -6.97 -7.23 15.41
CA ARG A 246 -8.29 -7.14 14.73
C ARG A 246 -9.17 -6.05 15.31
N LYS A 247 -9.13 -5.85 16.64
CA LYS A 247 -9.92 -4.82 17.31
C LYS A 247 -9.43 -3.39 17.07
N LEU A 248 -8.18 -3.20 16.60
CA LEU A 248 -7.60 -1.88 16.33
C LEU A 248 -8.06 -1.31 15.00
N SER A 249 -8.32 -2.16 14.00
CA SER A 249 -8.73 -1.72 12.67
C SER A 249 -9.61 -2.78 12.00
N ASN A 250 -10.59 -2.33 11.23
CA ASN A 250 -11.51 -3.18 10.47
C ASN A 250 -11.30 -3.08 8.94
N TYR A 251 -10.40 -2.21 8.47
CA TYR A 251 -10.12 -2.03 7.03
C TYR A 251 -8.89 -2.80 6.55
N SER A 252 -7.86 -2.95 7.39
CA SER A 252 -6.67 -3.72 7.01
C SER A 252 -6.91 -5.21 7.20
N GLN A 253 -6.42 -6.00 6.25
CA GLN A 253 -6.51 -7.46 6.31
C GLN A 253 -5.41 -8.03 7.20
N ILE A 254 -5.67 -9.15 7.86
CA ILE A 254 -4.70 -9.81 8.75
C ILE A 254 -4.37 -11.19 8.20
N ILE A 255 -3.10 -11.42 7.91
CA ILE A 255 -2.54 -12.74 7.63
C ILE A 255 -1.82 -13.21 8.88
N ALA A 256 -2.07 -14.41 9.34
CA ALA A 256 -1.42 -14.93 10.54
C ALA A 256 -0.80 -16.31 10.31
N GLY A 257 0.32 -16.57 10.94
CA GLY A 257 1.05 -17.83 10.87
C GLY A 257 2.36 -17.82 11.67
N ASN A 258 3.16 -18.87 11.50
CA ASN A 258 2.98 -19.99 10.58
C ASN A 258 2.30 -21.15 11.28
N ILE A 259 1.49 -21.85 10.55
CA ILE A 259 0.83 -23.07 11.01
C ILE A 259 1.06 -24.21 10.00
N ALA A 260 0.73 -25.45 10.41
CA ALA A 260 0.85 -26.62 9.58
C ALA A 260 -0.28 -27.65 9.82
N THR A 261 -1.33 -27.29 10.58
CA THR A 261 -2.42 -28.20 10.96
C THR A 261 -3.78 -27.54 10.79
N THR A 262 -4.82 -28.38 10.66
CA THR A 262 -6.23 -27.96 10.60
C THR A 262 -6.64 -27.15 11.82
N GLU A 263 -6.24 -27.60 13.03
CA GLU A 263 -6.57 -26.95 14.30
C GLU A 263 -5.89 -25.58 14.41
N GLY A 264 -4.61 -25.48 13.97
CA GLY A 264 -3.87 -24.21 13.95
C GLY A 264 -4.52 -23.19 13.00
N ALA A 265 -4.94 -23.64 11.82
CA ALA A 265 -5.69 -22.81 10.88
C ALA A 265 -7.00 -22.33 11.49
N LYS A 266 -7.78 -23.23 12.09
CA LYS A 266 -9.05 -22.90 12.74
C LYS A 266 -8.87 -21.87 13.87
N ALA A 267 -7.88 -22.04 14.73
CA ALA A 267 -7.62 -21.14 15.84
C ALA A 267 -7.30 -19.72 15.38
N LEU A 268 -6.52 -19.55 14.30
CA LEU A 268 -6.21 -18.24 13.73
C LEU A 268 -7.40 -17.59 13.04
N ILE A 269 -8.23 -18.37 12.36
CA ILE A 269 -9.48 -17.92 11.74
C ILE A 269 -10.45 -17.41 12.81
N ASP A 270 -10.64 -18.17 13.86
CA ASP A 270 -11.52 -17.82 15.00
C ASP A 270 -11.02 -16.55 15.72
N ALA A 271 -9.70 -16.31 15.72
CA ALA A 271 -9.09 -15.11 16.24
C ALA A 271 -9.26 -13.87 15.34
N GLY A 272 -9.72 -14.03 14.08
CA GLY A 272 -10.01 -12.96 13.15
C GLY A 272 -9.00 -12.77 12.02
N ALA A 273 -8.22 -13.80 11.68
CA ALA A 273 -7.36 -13.77 10.49
C ALA A 273 -8.18 -13.81 9.19
N ASP A 274 -7.76 -13.05 8.18
CA ASP A 274 -8.35 -13.00 6.83
C ASP A 274 -7.65 -13.92 5.83
N ALA A 275 -6.48 -14.42 6.20
CA ALA A 275 -5.76 -15.50 5.55
C ALA A 275 -4.80 -16.17 6.54
N VAL A 276 -4.42 -17.41 6.28
CA VAL A 276 -3.44 -18.13 7.10
C VAL A 276 -2.16 -18.39 6.32
N LYS A 277 -1.02 -18.24 7.00
CA LYS A 277 0.31 -18.49 6.45
C LYS A 277 0.79 -19.87 6.90
N VAL A 278 1.00 -20.76 5.94
CA VAL A 278 1.33 -22.17 6.17
C VAL A 278 2.80 -22.44 5.90
N GLY A 279 3.43 -23.20 6.79
CA GLY A 279 4.76 -23.73 6.62
C GLY A 279 5.57 -23.74 7.92
N ILE A 280 5.96 -24.94 8.35
CA ILE A 280 6.83 -25.17 9.51
C ILE A 280 8.01 -26.01 9.04
N GLY A 281 9.19 -25.38 8.94
CA GLY A 281 10.45 -26.01 8.59
C GLY A 281 10.62 -26.51 7.14
N PRO A 282 9.85 -26.07 6.11
CA PRO A 282 9.94 -26.65 4.76
C PRO A 282 11.12 -26.09 3.95
N GLY A 283 11.65 -24.92 4.30
CA GLY A 283 12.71 -24.27 3.54
C GLY A 283 14.06 -25.01 3.59
N SER A 284 14.81 -24.98 2.50
CA SER A 284 16.16 -25.56 2.45
C SER A 284 17.14 -24.90 3.42
N ILE A 285 16.96 -23.61 3.66
CA ILE A 285 17.79 -22.82 4.60
C ILE A 285 17.22 -22.82 6.04
N CYS A 286 16.04 -23.43 6.26
CA CYS A 286 15.38 -23.37 7.57
C CYS A 286 16.09 -24.27 8.57
N THR A 287 16.47 -23.69 9.72
CA THR A 287 17.14 -24.39 10.81
C THR A 287 16.18 -25.03 11.81
N THR A 288 14.88 -24.76 11.73
CA THR A 288 13.87 -25.26 12.69
C THR A 288 13.92 -26.79 12.83
N ARG A 289 14.03 -27.53 11.74
CA ARG A 289 14.13 -28.99 11.78
C ARG A 289 15.37 -29.49 12.48
N MET A 290 16.50 -28.77 12.31
CA MET A 290 17.79 -29.15 12.91
C MET A 290 17.85 -28.79 14.39
N VAL A 291 17.30 -27.64 14.76
CA VAL A 291 17.38 -27.10 16.13
C VAL A 291 16.24 -27.62 17.01
N ALA A 292 15.01 -27.60 16.50
CA ALA A 292 13.81 -27.98 17.28
C ALA A 292 13.27 -29.38 16.96
N GLY A 293 13.78 -30.05 15.92
CA GLY A 293 13.25 -31.33 15.48
C GLY A 293 11.83 -31.29 14.91
N VAL A 294 11.35 -30.09 14.56
CA VAL A 294 9.95 -29.88 14.11
C VAL A 294 9.93 -29.47 12.65
N GLY A 295 9.06 -30.10 11.89
CA GLY A 295 8.81 -29.75 10.48
C GLY A 295 7.70 -30.61 9.90
N VAL A 296 6.96 -30.02 8.95
CA VAL A 296 5.90 -30.70 8.21
C VAL A 296 6.14 -30.50 6.71
N PRO A 297 5.99 -31.56 5.88
CA PRO A 297 6.07 -31.42 4.43
C PRO A 297 5.04 -30.39 3.95
N GLN A 298 5.46 -29.48 3.06
CA GLN A 298 4.67 -28.29 2.73
C GLN A 298 3.30 -28.62 2.12
N LEU A 299 3.22 -29.58 1.21
CA LEU A 299 1.93 -29.95 0.60
C LEU A 299 0.98 -30.59 1.62
N THR A 300 1.48 -31.40 2.55
CA THR A 300 0.69 -31.95 3.65
C THR A 300 0.12 -30.85 4.52
N ALA A 301 0.99 -29.90 4.95
CA ALA A 301 0.57 -28.79 5.77
C ALA A 301 -0.49 -27.89 5.09
N ILE A 302 -0.35 -27.67 3.76
CA ILE A 302 -1.36 -26.93 2.98
C ILE A 302 -2.69 -27.67 2.94
N LEU A 303 -2.69 -28.99 2.66
CA LEU A 303 -3.91 -29.78 2.58
C LEU A 303 -4.64 -29.79 3.91
N ASP A 304 -3.93 -29.97 5.02
CA ASP A 304 -4.49 -29.94 6.36
C ASP A 304 -5.09 -28.57 6.71
N ALA A 305 -4.38 -27.47 6.40
CA ALA A 305 -4.88 -26.12 6.64
C ALA A 305 -6.12 -25.79 5.80
N VAL A 306 -6.14 -26.20 4.53
CA VAL A 306 -7.26 -25.97 3.60
C VAL A 306 -8.55 -26.60 4.09
N GLU A 307 -8.52 -27.70 4.83
CA GLU A 307 -9.71 -28.34 5.38
C GLU A 307 -10.55 -27.40 6.25
N SER A 308 -9.92 -26.66 7.17
CA SER A 308 -10.61 -25.64 8.00
C SER A 308 -10.94 -24.37 7.19
N CYS A 309 -10.04 -23.96 6.30
CA CYS A 309 -10.15 -22.69 5.58
C CYS A 309 -11.31 -22.69 4.58
N ARG A 310 -11.61 -23.83 3.95
CA ARG A 310 -12.74 -23.96 2.99
C ARG A 310 -14.07 -23.57 3.58
N LYS A 311 -14.36 -24.01 4.82
CA LYS A 311 -15.63 -23.73 5.50
C LYS A 311 -15.86 -22.24 5.76
N SER A 312 -14.78 -21.52 6.02
CA SER A 312 -14.79 -20.09 6.34
C SER A 312 -14.46 -19.20 5.13
N GLN A 313 -14.20 -19.81 3.97
CA GLN A 313 -13.76 -19.12 2.74
C GLN A 313 -12.50 -18.27 2.93
N ILE A 314 -11.63 -18.67 3.85
CA ILE A 314 -10.35 -18.02 4.14
C ILE A 314 -9.26 -18.58 3.20
N PRO A 315 -8.46 -17.74 2.52
CA PRO A 315 -7.31 -18.19 1.74
C PRO A 315 -6.17 -18.75 2.60
N VAL A 316 -5.39 -19.64 1.96
CA VAL A 316 -4.18 -20.26 2.50
C VAL A 316 -3.00 -19.82 1.65
#